data_984f1687bc1744b73f310d90a86fab90
#
_entry.id   984f1687bc1744b73f310d90a86fab90
#
_cell.length_a   1.000
_cell.length_b   1.000
_cell.length_c   1.000
_cell.angle_alpha   90.00
_cell.angle_beta   90.00
_cell.angle_gamma   90.00
#
_symmetry.space_group_name_H-M   'P 1'
#
loop_
_entity.id
_entity.type
_entity.pdbx_description
1 polymer ?
#
loop_
_entity_poly.entity_id
_entity_poly.type
_entity_poly.pdbx_seq_one_letter_code
_entity_poly.pdbx_strand_id
1 'polypeptide(L)'
;MKILASDFDETIFFLDNEEKNKKNIEAIKKFISKGNIFCIITGRNYSDLKYYLTKYDIPYSYLICEDGAKIFNNVDYCLETVLLNPNDIKKIIPVLEENKSDFYLDDGYNKTNNYNDCVKVVINSKDEIEKKRIVDLLKNKGSYHIYASRTHVNIINNTVNKEKALKKLFNIENLDYNLLHVIGDNENDYEMLKNFHGVVMKKHHQRLDELKKEEVSSLEEYIYQIMEWILEKEISLFFIYFYRW
;
A
#
# COMPACT_ATOMS: atom_id res chain seq x y z
N MET A 1 -2.42 -2.10 -22.24
CA MET A 1 -2.83 -2.18 -20.82
C MET A 1 -1.61 -1.97 -19.93
N LYS A 2 -1.73 -1.21 -18.84
CA LYS A 2 -0.72 -1.02 -17.79
C LYS A 2 -1.37 -1.28 -16.43
N ILE A 3 -0.54 -1.57 -15.43
CA ILE A 3 -0.97 -1.79 -14.06
C ILE A 3 -0.20 -0.81 -13.19
N LEU A 4 -0.90 -0.03 -12.39
CA LEU A 4 -0.29 0.90 -11.43
C LEU A 4 -0.75 0.55 -10.03
N ALA A 5 0.20 0.24 -9.15
CA ALA A 5 -0.04 0.08 -7.72
C ALA A 5 0.50 1.30 -6.96
N SER A 6 -0.37 1.95 -6.22
CA SER A 6 -0.08 3.20 -5.52
C SER A 6 -0.35 3.08 -4.03
N ASP A 7 0.58 3.58 -3.20
CA ASP A 7 0.25 3.91 -1.82
C ASP A 7 -0.89 4.94 -1.76
N PHE A 8 -1.56 5.04 -0.61
CA PHE A 8 -2.74 5.90 -0.46
C PHE A 8 -2.40 7.24 0.21
N ASP A 9 -1.89 7.23 1.44
CA ASP A 9 -1.64 8.43 2.23
C ASP A 9 -0.41 9.18 1.72
N GLU A 10 -0.51 10.51 1.52
CA GLU A 10 0.55 11.37 0.98
C GLU A 10 1.01 10.99 -0.45
N THR A 11 0.32 10.02 -1.10
CA THR A 11 0.53 9.63 -2.49
C THR A 11 -0.72 9.85 -3.34
N ILE A 12 -1.84 9.17 -3.06
CA ILE A 12 -3.14 9.43 -3.70
C ILE A 12 -3.83 10.59 -3.00
N PHE A 13 -3.89 10.55 -1.67
CA PHE A 13 -4.71 11.41 -0.83
C PHE A 13 -3.89 12.20 0.20
N PHE A 14 -4.14 13.50 0.25
CA PHE A 14 -3.51 14.48 1.13
C PHE A 14 -4.59 15.14 1.98
N LEU A 15 -4.48 15.09 3.32
CA LEU A 15 -5.52 15.66 4.21
C LEU A 15 -5.74 17.16 3.99
N ASP A 16 -4.68 17.89 3.70
CA ASP A 16 -4.69 19.36 3.62
C ASP A 16 -4.55 19.89 2.18
N ASN A 17 -4.80 19.06 1.16
CA ASN A 17 -4.65 19.48 -0.24
C ASN A 17 -5.74 18.93 -1.16
N GLU A 18 -6.92 19.55 -1.08
CA GLU A 18 -8.10 19.14 -1.84
C GLU A 18 -7.89 19.24 -3.37
N GLU A 19 -7.17 20.28 -3.83
CA GLU A 19 -6.90 20.47 -5.26
C GLU A 19 -6.05 19.34 -5.83
N LYS A 20 -4.99 18.93 -5.11
CA LYS A 20 -4.14 17.82 -5.50
C LYS A 20 -4.90 16.50 -5.48
N ASN A 21 -5.75 16.28 -4.47
CA ASN A 21 -6.62 15.11 -4.40
C ASN A 21 -7.52 15.02 -5.63
N LYS A 22 -8.19 16.13 -6.00
CA LYS A 22 -9.06 16.16 -7.17
C LYS A 22 -8.30 15.80 -8.45
N LYS A 23 -7.12 16.37 -8.70
CA LYS A 23 -6.29 16.06 -9.88
C LYS A 23 -5.87 14.60 -9.92
N ASN A 24 -5.40 14.05 -8.79
CA ASN A 24 -5.06 12.64 -8.68
C ASN A 24 -6.25 11.73 -9.00
N ILE A 25 -7.43 12.02 -8.46
CA ILE A 25 -8.65 11.24 -8.68
C ILE A 25 -9.10 11.28 -10.14
N GLU A 26 -9.07 12.45 -10.78
CA GLU A 26 -9.37 12.60 -12.20
C GLU A 26 -8.39 11.81 -13.08
N ALA A 27 -7.10 11.83 -12.75
CA ALA A 27 -6.09 11.03 -13.45
C ALA A 27 -6.32 9.52 -13.28
N ILE A 28 -6.68 9.06 -12.07
CA ILE A 28 -7.02 7.64 -11.81
C ILE A 28 -8.24 7.23 -12.66
N LYS A 29 -9.32 8.04 -12.66
CA LYS A 29 -10.52 7.79 -13.48
C LYS A 29 -10.15 7.65 -14.96
N LYS A 30 -9.33 8.56 -15.47
CA LYS A 30 -8.85 8.53 -16.85
C LYS A 30 -7.98 7.30 -17.14
N PHE A 31 -7.10 6.91 -16.21
CA PHE A 31 -6.25 5.73 -16.34
C PHE A 31 -7.07 4.45 -16.47
N ILE A 32 -8.05 4.25 -15.59
CA ILE A 32 -8.94 3.09 -15.61
C ILE A 32 -9.84 3.10 -16.87
N SER A 33 -10.36 4.26 -17.28
CA SER A 33 -11.21 4.37 -18.49
C SER A 33 -10.49 3.98 -19.79
N LYS A 34 -9.16 3.95 -19.79
CA LYS A 34 -8.33 3.48 -20.89
C LYS A 34 -8.03 1.96 -20.83
N GLY A 35 -8.71 1.22 -19.97
CA GLY A 35 -8.54 -0.22 -19.81
C GLY A 35 -7.30 -0.62 -19.01
N ASN A 36 -6.76 0.29 -18.20
CA ASN A 36 -5.64 0.02 -17.30
C ASN A 36 -6.15 -0.43 -15.93
N ILE A 37 -5.29 -1.12 -15.18
CA ILE A 37 -5.57 -1.64 -13.83
C ILE A 37 -4.95 -0.71 -12.80
N PHE A 38 -5.75 -0.24 -11.84
CA PHE A 38 -5.29 0.59 -10.73
C PHE A 38 -5.47 -0.13 -9.40
N CYS A 39 -4.36 -0.38 -8.69
CA CYS A 39 -4.33 -1.03 -7.39
C CYS A 39 -4.00 0.01 -6.31
N ILE A 40 -4.79 0.05 -5.24
CA ILE A 40 -4.48 0.84 -4.04
C ILE A 40 -3.85 -0.11 -3.02
N ILE A 41 -2.69 0.27 -2.47
CA ILE A 41 -1.98 -0.52 -1.47
C ILE A 41 -1.62 0.33 -0.26
N THR A 42 -2.14 -0.01 0.93
CA THR A 42 -2.11 0.86 2.10
C THR A 42 -2.00 0.10 3.42
N GLY A 43 -1.50 0.78 4.44
CA GLY A 43 -1.55 0.33 5.83
C GLY A 43 -2.91 0.47 6.50
N ARG A 44 -3.88 1.14 5.87
CA ARG A 44 -5.24 1.28 6.39
C ARG A 44 -6.00 -0.04 6.35
N ASN A 45 -6.96 -0.23 7.27
CA ASN A 45 -7.92 -1.31 7.15
C ASN A 45 -8.96 -1.01 6.05
N TYR A 46 -9.69 -2.05 5.67
CA TYR A 46 -10.68 -1.94 4.59
C TYR A 46 -11.77 -0.90 4.86
N SER A 47 -12.37 -0.89 6.05
CA SER A 47 -13.50 0.01 6.36
C SER A 47 -13.07 1.49 6.36
N ASP A 48 -11.90 1.79 6.92
CA ASP A 48 -11.34 3.14 6.92
C ASP A 48 -11.01 3.60 5.49
N LEU A 49 -10.36 2.75 4.69
CA LEU A 49 -10.09 3.05 3.29
C LEU A 49 -11.38 3.28 2.50
N LYS A 50 -12.38 2.41 2.63
CA LYS A 50 -13.67 2.49 1.91
C LYS A 50 -14.42 3.78 2.21
N TYR A 51 -14.32 4.30 3.43
CA TYR A 51 -14.90 5.62 3.75
C TYR A 51 -14.35 6.70 2.81
N TYR A 52 -13.02 6.76 2.61
CA TYR A 52 -12.40 7.74 1.71
C TYR A 52 -12.75 7.47 0.24
N LEU A 53 -12.68 6.21 -0.20
CA LEU A 53 -12.97 5.84 -1.58
C LEU A 53 -14.41 6.21 -1.96
N THR A 54 -15.37 5.96 -1.07
CA THR A 54 -16.78 6.31 -1.29
C THR A 54 -16.99 7.82 -1.26
N LYS A 55 -16.46 8.50 -0.24
CA LYS A 55 -16.64 9.94 -0.04
C LYS A 55 -16.10 10.77 -1.20
N TYR A 56 -14.97 10.37 -1.78
CA TYR A 56 -14.28 11.11 -2.83
C TYR A 56 -14.42 10.49 -4.22
N ASP A 57 -15.24 9.44 -4.35
CA ASP A 57 -15.48 8.72 -5.62
C ASP A 57 -14.16 8.29 -6.30
N ILE A 58 -13.28 7.61 -5.53
CA ILE A 58 -11.99 7.11 -5.99
C ILE A 58 -12.17 5.68 -6.53
N PRO A 59 -12.04 5.46 -7.85
CA PRO A 59 -12.17 4.13 -8.41
C PRO A 59 -10.89 3.31 -8.22
N TYR A 60 -11.04 1.98 -8.25
CA TYR A 60 -9.95 1.03 -8.14
C TYR A 60 -10.29 -0.29 -8.86
N SER A 61 -9.26 -1.07 -9.19
CA SER A 61 -9.40 -2.45 -9.67
C SER A 61 -9.17 -3.44 -8.53
N TYR A 62 -8.21 -3.16 -7.65
CA TYR A 62 -7.87 -3.96 -6.50
C TYR A 62 -7.50 -3.09 -5.31
N LEU A 63 -7.81 -3.57 -4.09
CA LEU A 63 -7.36 -2.98 -2.83
C LEU A 63 -6.45 -3.97 -2.10
N ILE A 64 -5.34 -3.49 -1.63
CA ILE A 64 -4.42 -4.21 -0.74
C ILE A 64 -4.35 -3.41 0.56
N CYS A 65 -4.98 -3.93 1.60
CA CYS A 65 -5.13 -3.30 2.91
C CYS A 65 -4.20 -3.93 3.94
N GLU A 66 -4.03 -3.26 5.08
CA GLU A 66 -3.23 -3.76 6.21
C GLU A 66 -1.80 -4.14 5.80
N ASP A 67 -1.14 -3.25 5.02
CA ASP A 67 0.21 -3.48 4.50
C ASP A 67 0.38 -4.76 3.68
N GLY A 68 -0.73 -5.34 3.22
CA GLY A 68 -0.75 -6.57 2.43
C GLY A 68 -1.41 -7.77 3.09
N ALA A 69 -1.95 -7.63 4.31
CA ALA A 69 -2.61 -8.73 5.00
C ALA A 69 -3.99 -9.08 4.41
N LYS A 70 -4.63 -8.14 3.69
CA LYS A 70 -5.90 -8.39 2.99
C LYS A 70 -5.87 -7.87 1.56
N ILE A 71 -6.40 -8.66 0.63
CA ILE A 71 -6.51 -8.31 -0.79
C ILE A 71 -7.97 -8.43 -1.22
N PHE A 72 -8.48 -7.40 -1.91
CA PHE A 72 -9.85 -7.35 -2.42
C PHE A 72 -9.87 -7.00 -3.90
N ASN A 73 -10.88 -7.51 -4.63
CA ASN A 73 -11.19 -7.07 -5.98
C ASN A 73 -12.12 -5.84 -6.00
N ASN A 74 -12.49 -5.38 -7.19
CA ASN A 74 -13.32 -4.19 -7.39
C ASN A 74 -14.81 -4.36 -7.02
N VAL A 75 -15.25 -5.59 -6.71
CA VAL A 75 -16.58 -5.87 -6.14
C VAL A 75 -16.51 -6.20 -4.66
N ASP A 76 -15.42 -5.82 -4.00
CA ASP A 76 -15.19 -5.96 -2.57
C ASP A 76 -15.14 -7.41 -2.05
N TYR A 77 -14.91 -8.37 -2.96
CA TYR A 77 -14.67 -9.75 -2.58
C TYR A 77 -13.23 -9.92 -2.09
N CYS A 78 -13.07 -10.49 -0.88
CA CYS A 78 -11.77 -10.74 -0.29
C CYS A 78 -11.10 -11.95 -0.96
N LEU A 79 -10.00 -11.71 -1.68
CA LEU A 79 -9.22 -12.71 -2.41
C LEU A 79 -8.19 -13.41 -1.51
N GLU A 80 -7.67 -12.71 -0.51
CA GLU A 80 -6.65 -13.23 0.39
C GLU A 80 -6.76 -12.59 1.77
N THR A 81 -6.46 -13.37 2.82
CA THR A 81 -6.28 -12.89 4.20
C THR A 81 -5.10 -13.62 4.83
N VAL A 82 -4.15 -12.86 5.39
CA VAL A 82 -3.02 -13.38 6.14
C VAL A 82 -3.16 -12.96 7.60
N LEU A 83 -3.50 -13.91 8.46
CA LEU A 83 -3.71 -13.67 9.88
C LEU A 83 -2.38 -13.60 10.64
N LEU A 84 -2.35 -12.81 11.70
CA LEU A 84 -1.31 -12.86 12.71
C LEU A 84 -1.46 -14.15 13.55
N ASN A 85 -0.35 -14.78 13.88
CA ASN A 85 -0.40 -16.04 14.65
C ASN A 85 -1.01 -15.81 16.04
N PRO A 86 -2.13 -16.46 16.41
CA PRO A 86 -2.76 -16.28 17.71
C PRO A 86 -1.84 -16.58 18.91
N ASN A 87 -0.86 -17.48 18.76
CA ASN A 87 0.11 -17.74 19.81
C ASN A 87 1.09 -16.58 20.02
N ASP A 88 1.39 -15.82 18.96
CA ASP A 88 2.21 -14.63 19.10
C ASP A 88 1.40 -13.49 19.74
N ILE A 89 0.13 -13.33 19.40
CA ILE A 89 -0.78 -12.39 20.06
C ILE A 89 -0.85 -12.64 21.56
N LYS A 90 -1.01 -13.91 21.97
CA LYS A 90 -1.03 -14.32 23.38
C LYS A 90 0.26 -13.99 24.15
N LYS A 91 1.40 -13.85 23.46
CA LYS A 91 2.66 -13.42 24.08
C LYS A 91 2.78 -11.89 24.12
N ILE A 92 2.22 -11.19 23.13
CA ILE A 92 2.30 -9.73 22.98
C ILE A 92 1.38 -9.04 23.99
N ILE A 93 0.11 -9.46 24.07
CA ILE A 93 -0.92 -8.76 24.86
C ILE A 93 -0.53 -8.58 26.33
N PRO A 94 -0.09 -9.60 27.07
CA PRO A 94 0.30 -9.41 28.48
C PRO A 94 1.43 -8.38 28.65
N VAL A 95 2.37 -8.35 27.70
CA VAL A 95 3.48 -7.38 27.73
C VAL A 95 2.97 -5.96 27.52
N LEU A 96 2.02 -5.75 26.61
CA LEU A 96 1.41 -4.44 26.35
C LEU A 96 0.57 -3.97 27.55
N GLU A 97 -0.20 -4.87 28.17
CA GLU A 97 -1.02 -4.57 29.34
C GLU A 97 -0.16 -4.21 30.56
N GLU A 98 0.90 -4.98 30.86
CA GLU A 98 1.87 -4.69 31.92
C GLU A 98 2.53 -3.32 31.76
N ASN A 99 2.82 -2.94 30.51
CA ASN A 99 3.40 -1.64 30.17
C ASN A 99 2.37 -0.50 30.01
N LYS A 100 1.09 -0.76 30.25
CA LYS A 100 -0.02 0.20 30.11
C LYS A 100 -0.04 0.86 28.73
N SER A 101 0.30 0.12 27.69
CA SER A 101 0.27 0.60 26.32
C SER A 101 -1.19 0.71 25.84
N ASP A 102 -1.50 1.75 25.08
CA ASP A 102 -2.77 1.89 24.39
C ASP A 102 -2.72 1.15 23.06
N PHE A 103 -3.50 0.09 22.91
CA PHE A 103 -3.47 -0.75 21.72
C PHE A 103 -4.84 -1.32 21.39
N TYR A 104 -4.97 -1.80 20.16
CA TYR A 104 -6.12 -2.60 19.70
C TYR A 104 -5.68 -3.66 18.68
N LEU A 105 -6.52 -4.67 18.52
CA LEU A 105 -6.42 -5.66 17.47
C LEU A 105 -7.32 -5.24 16.30
N ASP A 106 -6.88 -5.51 15.08
CA ASP A 106 -7.64 -5.25 13.86
C ASP A 106 -7.80 -6.55 13.05
N ASP A 107 -9.02 -6.81 12.56
CA ASP A 107 -9.32 -7.96 11.70
C ASP A 107 -9.21 -7.63 10.21
N GLY A 108 -8.76 -6.40 9.93
CA GLY A 108 -8.63 -5.84 8.58
C GLY A 108 -9.90 -5.15 8.08
N TYR A 109 -10.97 -5.22 8.84
CA TYR A 109 -12.19 -4.44 8.62
C TYR A 109 -12.41 -3.45 9.77
N ASN A 110 -12.27 -3.92 11.00
CA ASN A 110 -12.55 -3.16 12.22
C ASN A 110 -11.68 -3.65 13.39
N LYS A 111 -11.79 -2.95 14.51
CA LYS A 111 -11.23 -3.43 15.77
C LYS A 111 -11.92 -4.74 16.18
N THR A 112 -11.12 -5.69 16.66
CA THR A 112 -11.60 -7.01 17.11
C THR A 112 -11.05 -7.37 18.48
N ASN A 113 -11.72 -8.28 19.18
CA ASN A 113 -11.20 -8.95 20.37
C ASN A 113 -10.90 -10.44 20.11
N ASN A 114 -11.12 -10.91 18.86
CA ASN A 114 -10.87 -12.29 18.47
C ASN A 114 -9.45 -12.45 17.92
N TYR A 115 -8.61 -13.15 18.66
CA TYR A 115 -7.21 -13.43 18.24
C TYR A 115 -7.11 -14.28 16.97
N ASN A 116 -8.16 -15.07 16.67
CA ASN A 116 -8.16 -15.94 15.50
C ASN A 116 -8.47 -15.21 14.19
N ASP A 117 -9.01 -13.98 14.27
CA ASP A 117 -9.34 -13.16 13.10
C ASP A 117 -8.38 -11.97 12.94
N CYS A 118 -7.44 -11.80 13.86
CA CYS A 118 -6.54 -10.66 13.91
C CYS A 118 -5.52 -10.69 12.77
N VAL A 119 -5.44 -9.61 12.01
CA VAL A 119 -4.41 -9.39 10.98
C VAL A 119 -3.31 -8.45 11.45
N LYS A 120 -3.63 -7.54 12.39
CA LYS A 120 -2.70 -6.51 12.89
C LYS A 120 -2.95 -6.20 14.37
N VAL A 121 -1.88 -6.01 15.13
CA VAL A 121 -1.93 -5.31 16.43
C VAL A 121 -1.42 -3.89 16.22
N VAL A 122 -2.23 -2.91 16.57
CA VAL A 122 -1.91 -1.48 16.47
C VAL A 122 -1.69 -0.92 17.86
N ILE A 123 -0.55 -0.29 18.09
CA ILE A 123 -0.16 0.28 19.37
C ILE A 123 0.00 1.79 19.17
N ASN A 124 -0.86 2.59 19.82
CA ASN A 124 -0.77 4.03 19.80
C ASN A 124 0.51 4.48 20.52
N SER A 125 1.19 5.45 19.97
CA SER A 125 2.40 6.00 20.60
C SER A 125 2.39 7.52 20.53
N LYS A 126 2.92 8.14 21.59
CA LYS A 126 2.91 9.59 21.76
C LYS A 126 4.05 10.27 20.99
N ASP A 127 5.20 9.59 20.88
CA ASP A 127 6.42 10.14 20.30
C ASP A 127 7.39 9.04 19.83
N GLU A 128 8.48 9.44 19.21
CA GLU A 128 9.51 8.52 18.69
C GLU A 128 10.24 7.72 19.78
N ILE A 129 10.36 8.28 20.99
CA ILE A 129 11.01 7.60 22.12
C ILE A 129 10.15 6.43 22.56
N GLU A 130 8.84 6.66 22.69
CA GLU A 130 7.87 5.61 23.03
C GLU A 130 7.81 4.54 21.96
N LYS A 131 7.78 4.90 20.66
CA LYS A 131 7.82 3.94 19.54
C LYS A 131 9.04 3.03 19.64
N LYS A 132 10.23 3.60 19.80
CA LYS A 132 11.46 2.84 19.94
C LYS A 132 11.41 1.91 21.14
N ARG A 133 10.93 2.39 22.30
CA ARG A 133 10.74 1.57 23.50
C ARG A 133 9.82 0.38 23.25
N ILE A 134 8.67 0.60 22.58
CA ILE A 134 7.71 -0.47 22.25
C ILE A 134 8.35 -1.48 21.31
N VAL A 135 9.03 -1.03 20.26
CA VAL A 135 9.73 -1.92 19.32
C VAL A 135 10.78 -2.76 20.05
N ASP A 136 11.61 -2.15 20.89
CA ASP A 136 12.66 -2.86 21.66
C ASP A 136 12.06 -3.86 22.65
N LEU A 137 10.92 -3.54 23.25
CA LEU A 137 10.20 -4.40 24.19
C LEU A 137 9.66 -5.67 23.52
N LEU A 138 9.19 -5.56 22.29
CA LEU A 138 8.45 -6.61 21.60
C LEU A 138 9.30 -7.37 20.57
N LYS A 139 10.41 -6.82 20.09
CA LYS A 139 11.29 -7.55 19.18
C LYS A 139 11.76 -8.86 19.81
N ASN A 140 11.81 -9.93 19.03
CA ASN A 140 12.22 -11.28 19.43
C ASN A 140 11.26 -12.03 20.40
N LYS A 141 10.01 -11.54 20.59
CA LYS A 141 9.02 -12.26 21.41
C LYS A 141 8.13 -13.22 20.62
N GLY A 142 8.18 -13.15 19.29
CA GLY A 142 7.39 -14.01 18.40
C GLY A 142 7.90 -13.97 16.97
N SER A 143 7.17 -14.66 16.09
CA SER A 143 7.46 -14.72 14.65
C SER A 143 6.58 -13.76 13.87
N TYR A 144 6.76 -12.46 14.08
CA TYR A 144 6.02 -11.39 13.45
C TYR A 144 6.95 -10.28 12.94
N HIS A 145 6.43 -9.42 12.11
CA HIS A 145 7.07 -8.17 11.70
C HIS A 145 6.54 -7.02 12.56
N ILE A 146 7.44 -6.22 13.12
CA ILE A 146 7.13 -5.01 13.89
C ILE A 146 7.76 -3.81 13.22
N TYR A 147 7.00 -2.74 13.03
CA TYR A 147 7.48 -1.49 12.44
C TYR A 147 6.76 -0.29 13.03
N ALA A 148 7.43 0.87 13.03
CA ALA A 148 6.85 2.14 13.41
C ALA A 148 6.26 2.84 12.18
N SER A 149 5.08 3.38 12.31
CA SER A 149 4.48 4.33 11.39
C SER A 149 4.45 5.73 12.00
N ARG A 150 3.83 6.70 11.32
CA ARG A 150 3.79 8.09 11.78
C ARG A 150 3.29 8.24 13.22
N THR A 151 2.25 7.50 13.61
CA THR A 151 1.54 7.64 14.88
C THR A 151 1.43 6.35 15.68
N HIS A 152 1.88 5.21 15.13
CA HIS A 152 1.66 3.90 15.72
C HIS A 152 2.90 3.02 15.60
N VAL A 153 2.97 2.00 16.45
CA VAL A 153 3.76 0.79 16.21
C VAL A 153 2.81 -0.31 15.79
N ASN A 154 3.13 -0.98 14.71
CA ASN A 154 2.30 -2.02 14.12
C ASN A 154 2.98 -3.38 14.17
N ILE A 155 2.20 -4.42 14.43
CA ILE A 155 2.65 -5.82 14.40
C ILE A 155 1.77 -6.57 13.42
N ILE A 156 2.39 -7.16 12.41
CA ILE A 156 1.74 -7.96 11.36
C ILE A 156 2.46 -9.31 11.20
N ASN A 157 1.86 -10.22 10.46
CA ASN A 157 2.51 -11.47 10.11
C ASN A 157 3.84 -11.20 9.36
N ASN A 158 4.91 -11.93 9.69
CA ASN A 158 6.23 -11.73 9.09
C ASN A 158 6.32 -12.07 7.60
N THR A 159 5.30 -12.73 7.05
CA THR A 159 5.19 -13.01 5.62
C THR A 159 4.50 -11.89 4.84
N VAL A 160 4.00 -10.85 5.52
CA VAL A 160 3.24 -9.74 4.93
C VAL A 160 4.14 -8.52 4.72
N ASN A 161 4.08 -7.93 3.55
CA ASN A 161 4.47 -6.57 3.19
C ASN A 161 3.86 -6.22 1.83
N LYS A 162 3.92 -4.95 1.43
CA LYS A 162 3.32 -4.46 0.17
C LYS A 162 3.84 -5.18 -1.07
N GLU A 163 5.14 -5.49 -1.13
CA GLU A 163 5.76 -6.22 -2.25
C GLU A 163 5.22 -7.64 -2.38
N LYS A 164 5.21 -8.40 -1.27
CA LYS A 164 4.71 -9.79 -1.25
C LYS A 164 3.22 -9.85 -1.56
N ALA A 165 2.44 -8.88 -1.10
CA ALA A 165 1.01 -8.80 -1.40
C ALA A 165 0.75 -8.54 -2.88
N LEU A 166 1.52 -7.66 -3.53
CA LEU A 166 1.45 -7.48 -4.98
C LEU A 166 1.80 -8.77 -5.71
N LYS A 167 2.86 -9.48 -5.32
CA LYS A 167 3.20 -10.78 -5.90
C LYS A 167 2.06 -11.79 -5.74
N LYS A 168 1.41 -11.82 -4.58
CA LYS A 168 0.27 -12.70 -4.33
C LYS A 168 -0.92 -12.36 -5.23
N LEU A 169 -1.29 -11.07 -5.32
CA LEU A 169 -2.34 -10.59 -6.21
C LEU A 169 -2.06 -10.98 -7.68
N PHE A 170 -0.84 -10.75 -8.15
CA PHE A 170 -0.44 -11.06 -9.52
C PHE A 170 -0.54 -12.55 -9.83
N ASN A 171 -0.19 -13.40 -8.87
CA ASN A 171 -0.34 -14.86 -9.02
C ASN A 171 -1.82 -15.29 -9.02
N ILE A 172 -2.67 -14.71 -8.15
CA ILE A 172 -4.11 -15.02 -8.09
C ILE A 172 -4.80 -14.65 -9.41
N GLU A 173 -4.51 -13.45 -9.93
CA GLU A 173 -5.17 -12.87 -11.10
C GLU A 173 -4.42 -13.15 -12.42
N ASN A 174 -3.31 -13.91 -12.37
CA ASN A 174 -2.46 -14.20 -13.52
C ASN A 174 -2.03 -12.96 -14.32
N LEU A 175 -1.57 -11.92 -13.60
CA LEU A 175 -1.15 -10.64 -14.18
C LEU A 175 0.34 -10.65 -14.58
N ASP A 176 0.70 -9.88 -15.62
CA ASP A 176 2.09 -9.75 -16.09
C ASP A 176 2.84 -8.65 -15.34
N TYR A 177 3.93 -9.01 -14.65
CA TYR A 177 4.80 -8.07 -13.93
C TYR A 177 5.47 -7.03 -14.82
N ASN A 178 5.66 -7.30 -16.12
CA ASN A 178 6.21 -6.33 -17.06
C ASN A 178 5.30 -5.11 -17.30
N LEU A 179 4.04 -5.22 -16.89
CA LEU A 179 3.04 -4.15 -17.01
C LEU A 179 2.93 -3.34 -15.72
N LEU A 180 3.58 -3.79 -14.62
CA LEU A 180 3.45 -3.19 -13.29
C LEU A 180 4.33 -1.95 -13.14
N HIS A 181 3.71 -0.89 -12.70
CA HIS A 181 4.33 0.33 -12.18
C HIS A 181 3.93 0.52 -10.72
N VAL A 182 4.82 1.09 -9.91
CA VAL A 182 4.56 1.33 -8.48
C VAL A 182 4.92 2.76 -8.08
N ILE A 183 4.21 3.31 -7.10
CA ILE A 183 4.51 4.62 -6.52
C ILE A 183 4.21 4.60 -5.01
N GLY A 184 5.03 5.28 -4.23
CA GLY A 184 4.88 5.42 -2.78
C GLY A 184 5.78 6.50 -2.21
N ASP A 185 5.66 6.74 -0.90
CA ASP A 185 6.37 7.81 -0.20
C ASP A 185 7.01 7.39 1.14
N ASN A 186 6.66 6.22 1.67
CA ASN A 186 7.02 5.84 3.02
C ASN A 186 7.92 4.60 3.11
N GLU A 187 8.45 4.33 4.28
CA GLU A 187 9.36 3.21 4.53
C GLU A 187 8.76 1.84 4.19
N ASN A 188 7.44 1.65 4.43
CA ASN A 188 6.74 0.40 4.09
C ASN A 188 6.58 0.17 2.58
N ASP A 189 6.89 1.18 1.74
CA ASP A 189 6.94 1.08 0.27
C ASP A 189 8.29 0.59 -0.25
N TYR A 190 9.34 0.57 0.60
CA TYR A 190 10.72 0.33 0.19
C TYR A 190 10.89 -0.95 -0.65
N GLU A 191 10.39 -2.09 -0.17
CA GLU A 191 10.55 -3.37 -0.88
C GLU A 191 9.77 -3.39 -2.21
N MET A 192 8.58 -2.80 -2.25
CA MET A 192 7.79 -2.64 -3.46
C MET A 192 8.52 -1.77 -4.50
N LEU A 193 9.01 -0.61 -4.08
CA LEU A 193 9.76 0.32 -4.94
C LEU A 193 11.09 -0.25 -5.40
N LYS A 194 11.78 -1.02 -4.55
CA LYS A 194 13.05 -1.67 -4.89
C LYS A 194 12.91 -2.73 -5.98
N ASN A 195 11.86 -3.54 -5.91
CA ASN A 195 11.73 -4.76 -6.71
C ASN A 195 10.90 -4.57 -7.98
N PHE A 196 10.15 -3.48 -8.10
CA PHE A 196 9.33 -3.18 -9.27
C PHE A 196 9.72 -1.86 -9.93
N HIS A 197 9.27 -1.68 -11.17
CA HIS A 197 9.45 -0.43 -11.88
C HIS A 197 8.55 0.65 -11.29
N GLY A 198 9.12 1.77 -10.85
CA GLY A 198 8.33 2.81 -10.20
C GLY A 198 9.13 4.03 -9.78
N VAL A 199 8.42 4.98 -9.22
CA VAL A 199 8.91 6.29 -8.80
C VAL A 199 8.58 6.54 -7.33
N VAL A 200 9.24 7.51 -6.71
CA VAL A 200 8.94 7.98 -5.36
C VAL A 200 8.30 9.36 -5.41
N MET A 201 7.48 9.67 -4.41
CA MET A 201 7.00 11.05 -4.23
C MET A 201 8.15 11.97 -3.83
N LYS A 202 8.18 13.24 -4.31
CA LYS A 202 9.23 14.22 -3.91
C LYS A 202 9.36 14.40 -2.40
N LYS A 203 8.25 14.30 -1.67
CA LYS A 203 8.24 14.30 -0.21
C LYS A 203 8.08 12.85 0.25
N HIS A 204 9.18 12.21 0.62
CA HIS A 204 9.21 10.81 1.01
C HIS A 204 10.11 10.58 2.24
N HIS A 205 10.02 9.37 2.79
CA HIS A 205 10.87 8.93 3.90
C HIS A 205 12.32 8.75 3.44
N GLN A 206 13.28 9.26 4.21
CA GLN A 206 14.72 9.28 3.86
C GLN A 206 15.31 7.91 3.45
N ARG A 207 14.77 6.80 3.93
CA ARG A 207 15.21 5.46 3.52
C ARG A 207 15.02 5.20 2.02
N LEU A 208 14.07 5.87 1.37
CA LEU A 208 13.81 5.71 -0.06
C LEU A 208 14.88 6.36 -0.94
N ASP A 209 15.68 7.30 -0.40
CA ASP A 209 16.84 7.91 -1.09
C ASP A 209 17.85 6.85 -1.56
N GLU A 210 17.97 5.74 -0.82
CA GLU A 210 18.86 4.63 -1.17
C GLU A 210 18.52 3.99 -2.52
N LEU A 211 17.26 4.07 -2.94
CA LEU A 211 16.76 3.45 -4.17
C LEU A 211 17.12 4.25 -5.43
N LYS A 212 17.47 5.52 -5.29
CA LYS A 212 17.81 6.44 -6.41
C LYS A 212 16.76 6.40 -7.53
N LYS A 213 15.49 6.36 -7.14
CA LYS A 213 14.35 6.37 -8.08
C LYS A 213 14.09 7.80 -8.58
N GLU A 214 13.42 7.89 -9.71
CA GLU A 214 12.85 9.14 -10.19
C GLU A 214 11.79 9.65 -9.19
N GLU A 215 11.75 10.98 -9.01
CA GLU A 215 10.83 11.64 -8.11
C GLU A 215 9.74 12.37 -8.88
N VAL A 216 8.50 12.25 -8.39
CA VAL A 216 7.36 12.97 -8.96
C VAL A 216 6.65 13.83 -7.91
N SER A 217 6.02 14.93 -8.35
CA SER A 217 5.33 15.84 -7.44
C SER A 217 3.92 15.36 -7.09
N SER A 218 3.31 14.51 -7.93
CA SER A 218 1.97 13.99 -7.74
C SER A 218 1.78 12.64 -8.44
N LEU A 219 0.78 11.88 -8.00
CA LEU A 219 0.34 10.67 -8.70
C LEU A 219 -0.17 11.01 -10.12
N GLU A 220 -0.87 12.14 -10.27
CA GLU A 220 -1.32 12.64 -11.57
C GLU A 220 -0.16 12.73 -12.58
N GLU A 221 0.97 13.35 -12.19
CA GLU A 221 2.17 13.47 -13.02
C GLU A 221 2.64 12.08 -13.49
N TYR A 222 2.76 11.12 -12.58
CA TYR A 222 3.22 9.77 -12.93
C TYR A 222 2.23 9.02 -13.83
N ILE A 223 0.94 9.15 -13.59
CA ILE A 223 -0.10 8.55 -14.45
C ILE A 223 0.04 9.04 -15.89
N TYR A 224 0.24 10.35 -16.09
CA TYR A 224 0.42 10.90 -17.44
C TYR A 224 1.72 10.42 -18.08
N GLN A 225 2.83 10.36 -17.37
CA GLN A 225 4.09 9.77 -17.88
C GLN A 225 3.88 8.33 -18.37
N ILE A 226 3.20 7.48 -17.59
CA ILE A 226 2.89 6.10 -17.99
C ILE A 226 2.00 6.07 -19.24
N MET A 227 1.04 6.99 -19.37
CA MET A 227 0.09 7.04 -20.50
C MET A 227 0.74 7.60 -21.77
N GLU A 228 1.59 8.63 -21.68
CA GLU A 228 2.31 9.22 -22.83
C GLU A 228 3.29 8.24 -23.44
N TRP A 229 4.00 7.47 -22.61
CA TRP A 229 4.89 6.41 -23.09
C TRP A 229 4.16 5.33 -23.92
N ILE A 230 2.85 5.11 -23.70
CA ILE A 230 2.02 4.23 -24.54
C ILE A 230 1.81 4.85 -25.93
N LEU A 231 1.50 6.14 -26.00
CA LEU A 231 1.25 6.86 -27.27
C LEU A 231 2.49 6.88 -28.16
N GLU A 232 3.67 7.14 -27.59
CA GLU A 232 4.94 7.11 -28.34
C GLU A 232 5.28 5.72 -28.90
N LYS A 233 5.02 4.65 -28.14
CA LYS A 233 5.21 3.28 -28.63
C LYS A 233 4.20 2.90 -29.73
N GLU A 234 2.95 3.28 -29.60
CA GLU A 234 1.93 3.02 -30.62
C GLU A 234 2.24 3.78 -31.92
N ILE A 235 2.66 5.02 -31.82
CA ILE A 235 3.10 5.85 -32.96
C ILE A 235 4.35 5.24 -33.61
N SER A 236 5.34 4.82 -32.85
CA SER A 236 6.57 4.22 -33.38
C SER A 236 6.29 2.87 -34.09
N LEU A 237 5.41 2.04 -33.53
CA LEU A 237 4.97 0.79 -34.17
C LEU A 237 4.18 1.07 -35.45
N PHE A 238 3.32 2.10 -35.47
CA PHE A 238 2.60 2.51 -36.67
C PHE A 238 3.56 2.93 -37.80
N PHE A 239 4.60 3.73 -37.48
CA PHE A 239 5.61 4.11 -38.47
C PHE A 239 6.44 2.92 -38.96
N ILE A 240 6.78 1.95 -38.11
CA ILE A 240 7.51 0.74 -38.51
C ILE A 240 6.69 -0.12 -39.46
N TYR A 241 5.38 -0.21 -39.28
CA TYR A 241 4.49 -0.97 -40.16
C TYR A 241 4.18 -0.25 -41.48
N PHE A 242 4.10 1.07 -41.50
CA PHE A 242 3.79 1.85 -42.71
C PHE A 242 5.00 2.12 -43.65
N TYR A 243 6.22 2.10 -43.13
CA TYR A 243 7.42 2.34 -43.94
C TYR A 243 8.16 1.06 -44.37
N ARG A 244 7.57 -0.11 -44.18
CA ARG A 244 8.08 -1.41 -44.68
C ARG A 244 7.35 -1.92 -45.93
N TRP A 245 6.70 -1.04 -46.67
CA TRP A 245 6.13 -1.35 -48.01
C TRP A 245 6.63 -0.37 -49.05
#